data_2a55ecc9e7bc2aaf424c8a1f4b80303b
#
_entry.id   2a55ecc9e7bc2aaf424c8a1f4b80303b
#
_cell.length_a   1.000
_cell.length_b   1.000
_cell.length_c   1.000
_cell.angle_alpha   90.00
_cell.angle_beta   90.00
_cell.angle_gamma   90.00
#
_symmetry.space_group_name_H-M   'P 1'
#
loop_
_entity.id
_entity.type
_entity.pdbx_description
1 polymer ?
#
loop_
_entity_poly.entity_id
_entity_poly.type
_entity_poly.pdbx_seq_one_letter_code
_entity_poly.pdbx_strand_id
1 'polypeptide(L)'
;MEQITKDSIEQAYCFFHQKYCVYAYSDNLQQKDDIEYAISLFIEGMNQTLYKTLSAGKDDFLLCHAYFSDDIKRAVGMLENML
;
A
#
# COMPACT_ATOMS: atom_id res chain seq x y z
N MET A 1 2.23 14.28 16.34
CA MET A 1 2.96 13.64 15.24
C MET A 1 2.99 12.14 15.45
N GLU A 2 2.56 11.37 14.46
CA GLU A 2 2.55 9.93 14.56
C GLU A 2 3.95 9.36 14.40
N GLN A 3 4.28 8.39 15.21
CA GLN A 3 5.56 7.69 15.10
C GLN A 3 5.36 6.38 14.34
N ILE A 4 6.35 6.01 13.55
CA ILE A 4 6.35 4.72 12.86
C ILE A 4 6.71 3.66 13.90
N THR A 5 5.78 2.74 14.16
CA THR A 5 5.97 1.66 15.12
C THR A 5 6.10 0.34 14.37
N LYS A 6 6.67 -0.66 15.04
CA LYS A 6 6.77 -2.00 14.47
C LYS A 6 5.38 -2.54 14.12
N ASP A 7 4.39 -2.31 14.99
CA ASP A 7 3.02 -2.76 14.74
C ASP A 7 2.43 -2.12 13.50
N SER A 8 2.66 -0.81 13.29
CA SER A 8 2.16 -0.12 12.10
C SER A 8 2.80 -0.66 10.83
N ILE A 9 4.09 -0.99 10.88
CA ILE A 9 4.79 -1.59 9.74
C ILE A 9 4.23 -2.98 9.44
N GLU A 10 4.05 -3.80 10.46
CA GLU A 10 3.54 -5.17 10.29
C GLU A 10 2.12 -5.16 9.73
N GLN A 11 1.25 -4.30 10.24
CA GLN A 11 -0.13 -4.19 9.76
C GLN A 11 -0.17 -3.76 8.28
N ALA A 12 0.62 -2.75 7.94
CA ALA A 12 0.68 -2.27 6.57
C ALA A 12 1.27 -3.34 5.65
N TYR A 13 2.33 -4.00 6.07
CA TYR A 13 2.96 -5.05 5.27
C TYR A 13 1.99 -6.19 5.00
N CYS A 14 1.32 -6.70 6.03
CA CYS A 14 0.38 -7.81 5.87
C CYS A 14 -0.76 -7.42 4.93
N PHE A 15 -1.32 -6.24 5.08
CA PHE A 15 -2.42 -5.78 4.26
C PHE A 15 -1.99 -5.59 2.80
N PHE A 16 -0.90 -4.85 2.59
CA PHE A 16 -0.44 -4.55 1.23
C PHE A 16 0.07 -5.79 0.52
N HIS A 17 0.79 -6.65 1.23
CA HIS A 17 1.31 -7.90 0.64
C HIS A 17 0.18 -8.80 0.19
N GLN A 18 -0.84 -8.98 1.03
CA GLN A 18 -1.99 -9.79 0.69
C GLN A 18 -2.72 -9.24 -0.53
N LYS A 19 -2.96 -7.94 -0.55
CA LYS A 19 -3.63 -7.29 -1.68
C LYS A 19 -2.78 -7.31 -2.94
N TYR A 20 -1.49 -7.13 -2.80
CA TYR A 20 -0.57 -7.20 -3.93
C TYR A 20 -0.58 -8.58 -4.58
N CYS A 21 -0.53 -9.64 -3.78
CA CYS A 21 -0.55 -11.01 -4.32
C CYS A 21 -1.82 -11.26 -5.13
N VAL A 22 -2.97 -10.87 -4.60
CA VAL A 22 -4.24 -11.05 -5.32
C VAL A 22 -4.26 -10.19 -6.58
N TYR A 23 -3.84 -8.94 -6.48
CA TYR A 23 -3.84 -7.99 -7.59
C TYR A 23 -2.96 -8.49 -8.76
N ALA A 24 -1.78 -8.99 -8.43
CA ALA A 24 -0.82 -9.44 -9.43
C ALA A 24 -1.30 -10.65 -10.22
N TYR A 25 -2.11 -11.50 -9.59
CA TYR A 25 -2.60 -12.73 -10.23
C TYR A 25 -4.04 -12.63 -10.73
N SER A 26 -4.71 -11.50 -10.50
CA SER A 26 -6.09 -11.35 -10.91
C SER A 26 -6.20 -10.91 -12.37
N ASP A 27 -7.08 -11.58 -13.13
CA ASP A 27 -7.45 -11.15 -14.47
C ASP A 27 -8.78 -10.40 -14.50
N ASN A 28 -9.41 -10.25 -13.34
CA ASN A 28 -10.73 -9.64 -13.20
C ASN A 28 -10.59 -8.17 -12.86
N LEU A 29 -11.03 -7.28 -13.77
CA LEU A 29 -10.92 -5.84 -13.57
C LEU A 29 -11.70 -5.36 -12.35
N GLN A 30 -12.86 -5.96 -12.08
CA GLN A 30 -13.67 -5.60 -10.92
C GLN A 30 -12.91 -5.90 -9.63
N GLN A 31 -12.25 -7.04 -9.55
CA GLN A 31 -11.46 -7.41 -8.39
C GLN A 31 -10.29 -6.45 -8.19
N LYS A 32 -9.63 -6.06 -9.29
CA LYS A 32 -8.53 -5.09 -9.22
C LYS A 32 -9.03 -3.74 -8.73
N ASP A 33 -10.17 -3.27 -9.22
CA ASP A 33 -10.77 -2.02 -8.78
C ASP A 33 -11.13 -2.07 -7.29
N ASP A 34 -11.66 -3.19 -6.84
CA ASP A 34 -12.01 -3.39 -5.43
C ASP A 34 -10.76 -3.32 -4.54
N ILE A 35 -9.66 -3.89 -5.01
CA ILE A 35 -8.40 -3.84 -4.28
C ILE A 35 -7.86 -2.41 -4.20
N GLU A 36 -7.89 -1.68 -5.30
CA GLU A 36 -7.46 -0.28 -5.32
C GLU A 36 -8.29 0.56 -4.35
N TYR A 37 -9.60 0.33 -4.32
CA TYR A 37 -10.49 1.02 -3.39
C TYR A 37 -10.17 0.66 -1.94
N ALA A 38 -9.98 -0.62 -1.65
CA ALA A 38 -9.64 -1.08 -0.30
C ALA A 38 -8.31 -0.47 0.18
N ILE A 39 -7.32 -0.38 -0.71
CA ILE A 39 -6.04 0.24 -0.38
C ILE A 39 -6.22 1.73 -0.07
N SER A 40 -7.04 2.44 -0.85
CA SER A 40 -7.28 3.86 -0.61
C SER A 40 -7.92 4.10 0.76
N LEU A 41 -8.85 3.24 1.16
CA LEU A 41 -9.47 3.33 2.48
C LEU A 41 -8.47 3.04 3.59
N PHE A 42 -7.61 2.05 3.38
CA PHE A 42 -6.57 1.72 4.35
C PHE A 42 -5.62 2.90 4.54
N ILE A 43 -5.22 3.56 3.45
CA ILE A 43 -4.32 4.71 3.49
C ILE A 43 -4.92 5.83 4.34
N GLU A 44 -6.21 6.06 4.26
CA GLU A 44 -6.87 7.10 5.05
C GLU A 44 -6.76 6.84 6.56
N GLY A 45 -6.74 5.58 6.97
CA GLY A 45 -6.69 5.21 8.38
C GLY A 45 -5.33 4.79 8.89
N MET A 46 -4.32 4.66 8.02
CA MET A 46 -3.01 4.19 8.45
C MET A 46 -2.15 5.30 9.05
N ASN A 47 -1.02 4.90 9.62
CA ASN A 47 -0.02 5.83 10.14
C ASN A 47 0.46 6.75 9.01
N GLN A 48 0.19 8.04 9.12
CA GLN A 48 0.48 9.00 8.05
C GLN A 48 1.98 9.25 7.86
N THR A 49 2.76 9.12 8.92
CA THR A 49 4.22 9.24 8.81
C THR A 49 4.77 8.07 7.99
N LEU A 50 4.26 6.87 8.24
CA LEU A 50 4.65 5.69 7.46
C LEU A 50 4.26 5.86 6.00
N TYR A 51 3.04 6.33 5.72
CA TYR A 51 2.59 6.56 4.36
C TYR A 51 3.49 7.55 3.63
N LYS A 52 3.84 8.65 4.27
CA LYS A 52 4.74 9.65 3.66
C LYS A 52 6.12 9.07 3.37
N THR A 53 6.62 8.22 4.26
CA THR A 53 7.90 7.54 4.04
C THR A 53 7.83 6.61 2.83
N LEU A 54 6.76 5.85 2.71
CA LEU A 54 6.57 4.93 1.58
C LEU A 54 6.40 5.70 0.26
N SER A 55 5.70 6.83 0.30
CA SER A 55 5.43 7.61 -0.91
C SER A 55 6.68 8.29 -1.46
N ALA A 56 7.65 8.58 -0.60
CA ALA A 56 8.91 9.23 -0.97
C ALA A 56 8.69 10.52 -1.77
N GLY A 57 7.68 11.30 -1.39
CA GLY A 57 7.36 12.57 -2.02
C GLY A 57 6.41 12.50 -3.20
N LYS A 58 5.93 11.30 -3.54
CA LYS A 58 4.96 11.14 -4.62
C LYS A 58 3.56 11.42 -4.08
N ASP A 59 2.86 12.41 -4.64
CA ASP A 59 1.56 12.88 -4.13
C ASP A 59 0.45 11.83 -4.27
N ASP A 60 0.44 11.10 -5.38
CA ASP A 60 -0.62 10.14 -5.70
C ASP A 60 -0.22 8.69 -5.43
N PHE A 61 0.68 8.49 -4.47
CA PHE A 61 1.18 7.15 -4.18
C PHE A 61 0.02 6.20 -3.79
N LEU A 62 -0.13 5.12 -4.54
CA LEU A 62 -1.20 4.13 -4.39
C LEU A 62 -2.60 4.66 -4.66
N LEU A 63 -2.72 5.90 -5.15
CA LEU A 63 -4.02 6.52 -5.45
C LEU A 63 -4.25 6.70 -6.94
N CYS A 64 -3.25 6.47 -7.79
CA CYS A 64 -3.37 6.59 -9.23
C CYS A 64 -3.45 5.21 -9.87
N HIS A 65 -4.55 4.95 -10.58
CA HIS A 65 -4.78 3.64 -11.22
C HIS A 65 -3.63 3.26 -12.17
N ALA A 66 -3.13 4.21 -12.95
CA ALA A 66 -2.10 3.93 -13.95
C ALA A 66 -0.79 3.42 -13.34
N TYR A 67 -0.48 3.81 -12.12
CA TYR A 67 0.76 3.44 -11.44
C TYR A 67 0.55 2.54 -10.24
N PHE A 68 -0.67 2.08 -10.02
CA PHE A 68 -1.00 1.33 -8.80
C PHE A 68 -0.15 0.07 -8.65
N SER A 69 0.03 -0.68 -9.72
CA SER A 69 0.80 -1.93 -9.70
C SER A 69 2.24 -1.69 -9.23
N ASP A 70 2.88 -0.66 -9.79
CA ASP A 70 4.25 -0.31 -9.42
C ASP A 70 4.31 0.22 -7.99
N ASP A 71 3.32 1.03 -7.61
CA ASP A 71 3.29 1.64 -6.29
C ASP A 71 3.12 0.60 -5.19
N ILE A 72 2.21 -0.37 -5.37
CA ILE A 72 1.98 -1.40 -4.35
C ILE A 72 3.19 -2.33 -4.23
N LYS A 73 3.83 -2.64 -5.35
CA LYS A 73 5.05 -3.44 -5.34
C LYS A 73 6.15 -2.73 -4.55
N ARG A 74 6.29 -1.43 -4.77
CA ARG A 74 7.28 -0.61 -4.05
C ARG A 74 6.97 -0.56 -2.55
N ALA A 75 5.70 -0.37 -2.20
CA ALA A 75 5.29 -0.31 -0.80
C ALA A 75 5.61 -1.62 -0.07
N VAL A 76 5.28 -2.75 -0.69
CA VAL A 76 5.56 -4.06 -0.10
C VAL A 76 7.07 -4.25 0.09
N GLY A 77 7.87 -3.90 -0.91
CA GLY A 77 9.32 -4.02 -0.82
C GLY A 77 9.93 -3.16 0.27
N MET A 78 9.47 -1.91 0.38
CA MET A 78 9.96 -1.01 1.42
C MET A 78 9.58 -1.49 2.83
N LEU A 79 8.33 -1.94 3.00
CA LEU A 79 7.87 -2.46 4.28
C LEU A 79 8.63 -3.72 4.68
N GLU A 80 8.91 -4.59 3.73
CA GLU A 80 9.71 -5.79 3.98
C GLU A 80 11.11 -5.43 4.51
N ASN A 81 11.71 -4.39 3.94
CA ASN A 81 13.02 -3.92 4.38
C ASN A 81 12.99 -3.28 5.77
N MET A 82 11.83 -2.79 6.19
CA MET A 82 11.66 -2.20 7.53
C MET A 82 11.45 -3.24 8.62
N LEU A 83 11.07 -4.46 8.24
CA LEU A 83 10.89 -5.56 9.18
C LEU A 83 12.24 -6.25 9.43
#